data_7f9d5afba7f80d2af2ee63d8b1432cc4
#
_entry.id   7f9d5afba7f80d2af2ee63d8b1432cc4
#
_cell.length_a   1.000
_cell.length_b   1.000
_cell.length_c   1.000
_cell.angle_alpha   90.00
_cell.angle_beta   90.00
_cell.angle_gamma   90.00
#
_symmetry.space_group_name_H-M   'P 1'
#
loop_
_entity.id
_entity.type
_entity.pdbx_description
1 polymer ?
#
loop_
_entity_poly.entity_id
_entity_poly.type
_entity_poly.pdbx_seq_one_letter_code
_entity_poly.pdbx_strand_id
1 'polypeptide(L)'
;HKKIVEEIRSMGFQVYLAIDEFSWSKKTLAKLMRRQIVVMSVADQWDTYLFPDDIPINIANPKDLATLKHLLGYTELYLVAGSDVIRNASAYRSTELGSAAEYNHIVFYRDREEEAQKPPLSSFIQGKLETFSLPAFFETVSSTRIRESVDQNLDISMLVDPVVQSFIYENGLYLRTPERKNILRREDLYFRRFRAPSP
;
A
#
# COMPACT_ATOMS: atom_id res chain seq x y z
N HIS A 1 -0.14 -3.22 -3.38
CA HIS A 1 -1.27 -2.36 -2.96
C HIS A 1 -2.36 -2.28 -4.04
N LYS A 2 -2.01 -2.16 -5.35
CA LYS A 2 -2.99 -2.10 -6.43
C LYS A 2 -3.97 -3.27 -6.39
N LYS A 3 -3.48 -4.51 -6.22
CA LYS A 3 -4.36 -5.70 -6.12
C LYS A 3 -5.35 -5.61 -4.94
N ILE A 4 -4.94 -5.03 -3.82
CA ILE A 4 -5.84 -4.78 -2.68
C ILE A 4 -6.96 -3.82 -3.07
N VAL A 5 -6.64 -2.74 -3.79
CA VAL A 5 -7.62 -1.78 -4.30
C VAL A 5 -8.63 -2.48 -5.23
N GLU A 6 -8.14 -3.30 -6.15
CA GLU A 6 -8.99 -4.07 -7.08
C GLU A 6 -9.97 -5.00 -6.35
N GLU A 7 -9.49 -5.74 -5.33
CA GLU A 7 -10.33 -6.63 -4.54
C GLU A 7 -11.42 -5.85 -3.77
N ILE A 8 -11.05 -4.75 -3.12
CA ILE A 8 -12.01 -3.93 -2.37
C ILE A 8 -13.07 -3.34 -3.32
N ARG A 9 -12.66 -2.88 -4.50
CA ARG A 9 -13.61 -2.38 -5.49
C ARG A 9 -14.54 -3.46 -6.03
N SER A 10 -14.04 -4.68 -6.21
CA SER A 10 -14.88 -5.81 -6.61
C SER A 10 -15.96 -6.15 -5.59
N MET A 11 -15.75 -5.77 -4.31
CA MET A 11 -16.74 -5.86 -3.23
C MET A 11 -17.77 -4.71 -3.26
N GLY A 12 -17.65 -3.76 -4.19
CA GLY A 12 -18.58 -2.64 -4.36
C GLY A 12 -18.24 -1.38 -3.57
N PHE A 13 -17.03 -1.28 -3.01
CA PHE A 13 -16.60 -0.10 -2.26
C PHE A 13 -15.87 0.93 -3.13
N GLN A 14 -16.03 2.20 -2.79
CA GLN A 14 -15.13 3.27 -3.21
C GLN A 14 -13.90 3.25 -2.31
N VAL A 15 -12.71 3.49 -2.88
CA VAL A 15 -11.45 3.43 -2.15
C VAL A 15 -10.82 4.81 -2.01
N TYR A 16 -10.50 5.18 -0.78
CA TYR A 16 -9.79 6.42 -0.47
C TYR A 16 -8.40 6.08 0.08
N LEU A 17 -7.36 6.53 -0.62
CA LEU A 17 -5.97 6.26 -0.28
C LEU A 17 -5.38 7.44 0.51
N ALA A 18 -5.04 7.19 1.76
CA ALA A 18 -4.27 8.12 2.59
C ALA A 18 -2.80 7.71 2.58
N ILE A 19 -1.90 8.67 2.42
CA ILE A 19 -0.46 8.43 2.45
C ILE A 19 0.08 8.90 3.78
N ASP A 20 0.61 7.98 4.58
CA ASP A 20 1.24 8.30 5.86
C ASP A 20 2.34 9.35 5.69
N GLU A 21 2.36 10.34 6.55
CA GLU A 21 3.34 11.40 6.51
C GLU A 21 4.73 10.90 6.85
N PHE A 22 4.82 10.02 7.85
CA PHE A 22 6.08 9.45 8.33
C PHE A 22 6.01 7.94 8.52
N SER A 23 7.11 7.27 8.18
CA SER A 23 7.38 5.93 8.65
C SER A 23 8.53 5.99 9.64
N TRP A 24 8.23 5.84 10.92
CA TRP A 24 9.20 5.93 12.01
C TRP A 24 10.32 4.88 11.94
N SER A 25 10.06 3.77 11.26
CA SER A 25 10.99 2.63 11.23
C SER A 25 11.75 2.46 9.92
N LYS A 26 11.45 3.25 8.88
CA LYS A 26 12.04 3.04 7.55
C LYS A 26 12.39 4.37 6.89
N LYS A 27 13.57 4.44 6.25
CA LYS A 27 13.86 5.51 5.29
C LYS A 27 12.88 5.41 4.14
N THR A 28 12.01 6.40 4.01
CA THR A 28 11.03 6.48 2.92
C THR A 28 11.36 7.65 2.00
N LEU A 29 10.88 7.58 0.76
CA LEU A 29 10.90 8.72 -0.15
C LEU A 29 10.13 9.90 0.42
N ALA A 30 10.44 11.10 -0.05
CA ALA A 30 9.65 12.29 0.23
C ALA A 30 8.16 12.05 -0.09
N LYS A 31 7.26 12.65 0.69
CA LYS A 31 5.80 12.48 0.55
C LYS A 31 5.33 12.70 -0.89
N LEU A 32 5.84 13.76 -1.54
CA LEU A 32 5.49 14.09 -2.92
C LEU A 32 5.81 12.94 -3.89
N MET A 33 7.00 12.33 -3.79
CA MET A 33 7.39 11.21 -4.64
C MET A 33 6.51 9.97 -4.40
N ARG A 34 6.21 9.68 -3.14
CA ARG A 34 5.30 8.59 -2.79
C ARG A 34 3.90 8.83 -3.35
N ARG A 35 3.41 10.08 -3.27
CA ARG A 35 2.13 10.47 -3.84
C ARG A 35 2.09 10.25 -5.35
N GLN A 36 3.12 10.67 -6.07
CA GLN A 36 3.19 10.46 -7.52
C GLN A 36 3.19 8.98 -7.89
N ILE A 37 3.95 8.15 -7.17
CA ILE A 37 3.95 6.69 -7.37
C ILE A 37 2.53 6.12 -7.17
N VAL A 38 1.83 6.52 -6.11
CA VAL A 38 0.47 6.04 -5.85
C VAL A 38 -0.49 6.50 -6.94
N VAL A 39 -0.47 7.79 -7.32
CA VAL A 39 -1.31 8.32 -8.41
C VAL A 39 -1.12 7.51 -9.69
N MET A 40 0.13 7.28 -10.10
CA MET A 40 0.43 6.50 -11.30
C MET A 40 -0.02 5.04 -11.20
N SER A 41 0.11 4.44 -10.00
CA SER A 41 -0.27 3.04 -9.77
C SER A 41 -1.78 2.80 -9.86
N VAL A 42 -2.59 3.81 -9.57
CA VAL A 42 -4.06 3.67 -9.54
C VAL A 42 -4.79 4.50 -10.59
N ALA A 43 -4.06 5.08 -11.54
CA ALA A 43 -4.62 5.95 -12.56
C ALA A 43 -5.69 5.26 -13.45
N ASP A 44 -5.62 3.95 -13.56
CA ASP A 44 -6.58 3.09 -14.28
C ASP A 44 -7.69 2.51 -13.39
N GLN A 45 -7.70 2.87 -12.09
CA GLN A 45 -8.68 2.35 -11.13
C GLN A 45 -9.82 3.35 -10.90
N TRP A 46 -11.00 3.03 -11.41
CA TRP A 46 -12.22 3.80 -11.16
C TRP A 46 -12.59 3.75 -9.67
N ASP A 47 -13.32 4.75 -9.18
CA ASP A 47 -13.75 4.85 -7.78
C ASP A 47 -12.62 4.71 -6.76
N THR A 48 -11.42 5.16 -7.14
CA THR A 48 -10.23 5.18 -6.30
C THR A 48 -9.69 6.61 -6.23
N TYR A 49 -9.64 7.16 -5.04
CA TYR A 49 -9.32 8.55 -4.79
C TYR A 49 -8.14 8.69 -3.84
N LEU A 50 -7.29 9.70 -4.06
CA LEU A 50 -6.29 10.07 -3.07
C LEU A 50 -6.85 11.13 -2.14
N PHE A 51 -6.64 10.93 -0.85
CA PHE A 51 -6.94 11.95 0.15
C PHE A 51 -6.14 13.23 -0.12
N PRO A 52 -6.74 14.42 0.07
CA PRO A 52 -6.04 15.69 0.01
C PRO A 52 -4.89 15.75 1.01
N ASP A 53 -3.78 16.40 0.64
CA ASP A 53 -2.58 16.46 1.48
C ASP A 53 -2.73 17.37 2.70
N ASP A 54 -3.68 18.29 2.66
CA ASP A 54 -4.01 19.23 3.73
C ASP A 54 -4.95 18.65 4.79
N ILE A 55 -5.47 17.45 4.57
CA ILE A 55 -6.27 16.71 5.55
C ILE A 55 -5.41 15.60 6.16
N PRO A 56 -4.83 15.80 7.34
CA PRO A 56 -4.06 14.77 8.00
C PRO A 56 -4.97 13.64 8.47
N ILE A 57 -4.62 12.40 8.10
CA ILE A 57 -5.32 11.21 8.54
C ILE A 57 -4.31 10.27 9.22
N ASN A 58 -4.46 10.13 10.52
CA ASN A 58 -3.73 9.15 11.32
C ASN A 58 -4.74 8.22 12.01
N ILE A 59 -4.81 6.99 11.58
CA ILE A 59 -5.74 5.99 12.14
C ILE A 59 -5.51 5.71 13.63
N ALA A 60 -4.35 6.06 14.18
CA ALA A 60 -4.10 5.98 15.61
C ALA A 60 -4.69 7.13 16.42
N ASN A 61 -5.21 8.18 15.75
CA ASN A 61 -5.80 9.34 16.39
C ASN A 61 -7.33 9.32 16.24
N PRO A 62 -8.10 9.13 17.32
CA PRO A 62 -9.56 9.11 17.27
C PRO A 62 -10.18 10.40 16.69
N LYS A 63 -9.52 11.55 16.86
CA LYS A 63 -10.01 12.82 16.31
C LYS A 63 -9.94 12.85 14.78
N ASP A 64 -8.88 12.30 14.21
CA ASP A 64 -8.73 12.22 12.75
C ASP A 64 -9.77 11.25 12.17
N LEU A 65 -10.03 10.14 12.85
CA LEU A 65 -11.08 9.19 12.45
C LEU A 65 -12.47 9.82 12.53
N ALA A 66 -12.76 10.59 13.57
CA ALA A 66 -14.01 11.33 13.68
C ALA A 66 -14.16 12.37 12.56
N THR A 67 -13.09 13.10 12.23
CA THR A 67 -13.05 14.04 11.10
C THR A 67 -13.30 13.31 9.78
N LEU A 68 -12.64 12.19 9.56
CA LEU A 68 -12.85 11.36 8.38
C LEU A 68 -14.30 10.92 8.23
N LYS A 69 -14.89 10.41 9.31
CA LYS A 69 -16.30 10.01 9.34
C LYS A 69 -17.25 11.18 9.03
N HIS A 70 -16.93 12.37 9.54
CA HIS A 70 -17.71 13.58 9.26
C HIS A 70 -17.59 14.00 7.79
N LEU A 71 -16.40 14.00 7.21
CA LEU A 71 -16.14 14.37 5.81
C LEU A 71 -16.84 13.42 4.82
N LEU A 72 -16.86 12.13 5.11
CA LEU A 72 -17.52 11.12 4.28
C LEU A 72 -19.04 11.04 4.52
N GLY A 73 -19.56 11.81 5.46
CA GLY A 73 -20.98 11.87 5.76
C GLY A 73 -21.51 10.58 6.41
N TYR A 74 -22.76 10.23 6.10
CA TYR A 74 -23.41 9.03 6.64
C TYR A 74 -23.01 7.73 5.93
N THR A 75 -22.00 7.77 5.09
CA THR A 75 -21.48 6.60 4.38
C THR A 75 -20.88 5.61 5.37
N GLU A 76 -21.10 4.34 5.14
CA GLU A 76 -20.50 3.27 5.93
C GLU A 76 -18.98 3.25 5.68
N LEU A 77 -18.19 3.51 6.73
CA LEU A 77 -16.74 3.62 6.64
C LEU A 77 -16.07 2.31 7.06
N TYR A 78 -15.20 1.81 6.22
CA TYR A 78 -14.31 0.68 6.50
C TYR A 78 -12.85 1.11 6.47
N LEU A 79 -12.09 0.75 7.49
CA LEU A 79 -10.63 0.88 7.50
C LEU A 79 -10.02 -0.37 6.86
N VAL A 80 -9.06 -0.17 5.96
CA VAL A 80 -8.38 -1.27 5.26
C VAL A 80 -6.99 -1.46 5.83
N ALA A 81 -6.68 -2.66 6.29
CA ALA A 81 -5.37 -2.98 6.86
C ALA A 81 -4.97 -4.44 6.59
N GLY A 82 -3.67 -4.72 6.62
CA GLY A 82 -3.18 -6.09 6.71
C GLY A 82 -3.40 -6.66 8.12
N SER A 83 -3.54 -7.96 8.22
CA SER A 83 -3.71 -8.64 9.51
C SER A 83 -2.55 -8.41 10.48
N ASP A 84 -1.34 -8.27 9.95
CA ASP A 84 -0.13 -7.92 10.71
C ASP A 84 -0.24 -6.52 11.34
N VAL A 85 -0.82 -5.55 10.66
CA VAL A 85 -1.05 -4.20 11.19
C VAL A 85 -2.06 -4.23 12.33
N ILE A 86 -3.18 -4.91 12.16
CA ILE A 86 -4.21 -5.05 13.22
C ILE A 86 -3.60 -5.62 14.50
N ARG A 87 -2.75 -6.63 14.40
CA ARG A 87 -2.15 -7.29 15.56
C ARG A 87 -1.05 -6.50 16.25
N ASN A 88 -0.31 -5.68 15.50
CA ASN A 88 0.92 -5.06 15.99
C ASN A 88 0.81 -3.56 16.26
N ALA A 89 -0.09 -2.84 15.58
CA ALA A 89 -0.20 -1.39 15.74
C ALA A 89 -0.91 -1.01 17.04
N SER A 90 -0.38 0.02 17.70
CA SER A 90 -0.94 0.57 18.95
C SER A 90 -2.36 1.09 18.81
N ALA A 91 -2.76 1.53 17.62
CA ALA A 91 -4.11 1.99 17.30
C ALA A 91 -5.21 0.98 17.66
N TYR A 92 -4.90 -0.32 17.56
CA TYR A 92 -5.84 -1.41 17.85
C TYR A 92 -5.77 -1.92 19.30
N ARG A 93 -4.91 -1.31 20.11
CA ARG A 93 -4.79 -1.59 21.55
C ARG A 93 -5.33 -0.46 22.41
N SER A 94 -5.76 0.63 21.77
CA SER A 94 -6.36 1.78 22.46
C SER A 94 -7.74 1.42 22.98
N THR A 95 -8.03 1.82 24.20
CA THR A 95 -9.34 1.74 24.84
C THR A 95 -10.10 3.07 24.75
N GLU A 96 -9.54 4.05 24.05
CA GLU A 96 -10.17 5.35 23.86
C GLU A 96 -11.41 5.22 22.94
N LEU A 97 -12.45 5.95 23.30
CA LEU A 97 -13.67 6.04 22.50
C LEU A 97 -13.35 6.62 21.11
N GLY A 98 -13.89 6.00 20.05
CA GLY A 98 -13.62 6.39 18.68
C GLY A 98 -12.27 5.88 18.15
N SER A 99 -11.64 4.93 18.85
CA SER A 99 -10.41 4.28 18.36
C SER A 99 -10.64 3.47 17.09
N ALA A 100 -9.58 3.15 16.37
CA ALA A 100 -9.64 2.36 15.14
C ALA A 100 -10.40 1.04 15.32
N ALA A 101 -10.29 0.41 16.49
CA ALA A 101 -10.94 -0.86 16.80
C ALA A 101 -12.48 -0.82 16.71
N GLU A 102 -13.09 0.34 16.88
CA GLU A 102 -14.57 0.50 16.84
C GLU A 102 -15.12 0.63 15.42
N TYR A 103 -14.26 0.86 14.43
CA TYR A 103 -14.70 1.02 13.04
C TYR A 103 -14.85 -0.33 12.35
N ASN A 104 -15.59 -0.33 11.23
CA ASN A 104 -15.64 -1.50 10.36
C ASN A 104 -14.30 -1.68 9.64
N HIS A 105 -13.95 -2.92 9.35
CA HIS A 105 -12.67 -3.24 8.72
C HIS A 105 -12.82 -4.16 7.52
N ILE A 106 -11.97 -3.92 6.53
CA ILE A 106 -11.63 -4.89 5.50
C ILE A 106 -10.17 -5.30 5.73
N VAL A 107 -9.92 -6.55 6.06
CA VAL A 107 -8.60 -7.05 6.39
C VAL A 107 -8.12 -8.04 5.35
N PHE A 108 -6.93 -7.81 4.82
CA PHE A 108 -6.30 -8.74 3.88
C PHE A 108 -5.23 -9.59 4.56
N TYR A 109 -5.20 -10.86 4.17
CA TYR A 109 -4.18 -11.82 4.57
C TYR A 109 -3.15 -11.98 3.46
N ARG A 110 -1.87 -11.99 3.83
CA ARG A 110 -0.78 -12.34 2.92
C ARG A 110 -0.55 -13.85 2.90
N ASP A 111 -0.54 -14.47 4.06
CA ASP A 111 -0.41 -15.90 4.27
C ASP A 111 -1.57 -16.39 5.13
N ARG A 112 -2.40 -17.24 4.58
CA ARG A 112 -3.61 -17.76 5.24
C ARG A 112 -3.30 -18.87 6.23
N GLU A 113 -2.28 -19.67 5.95
CA GLU A 113 -1.89 -20.80 6.80
C GLU A 113 -1.22 -20.31 8.08
N GLU A 114 -0.30 -19.34 7.96
CA GLU A 114 0.29 -18.66 9.11
C GLU A 114 -0.76 -17.96 9.97
N GLU A 115 -1.76 -17.37 9.34
CA GLU A 115 -2.81 -16.62 10.01
C GLU A 115 -3.75 -17.50 10.83
N ALA A 116 -4.00 -18.73 10.38
CA ALA A 116 -4.88 -19.68 11.08
C ALA A 116 -4.34 -20.10 12.47
N GLN A 117 -3.04 -19.92 12.71
CA GLN A 117 -2.39 -20.23 13.98
C GLN A 117 -2.41 -19.05 14.98
N LYS A 118 -2.89 -17.88 14.57
CA LYS A 118 -2.90 -16.65 15.37
C LYS A 118 -4.28 -16.42 16.03
N PRO A 119 -4.35 -15.60 17.09
CA PRO A 119 -5.64 -15.21 17.69
C PRO A 119 -6.59 -14.61 16.64
N PRO A 120 -7.90 -14.83 16.75
CA PRO A 120 -8.87 -14.30 15.79
C PRO A 120 -8.85 -12.77 15.77
N LEU A 121 -9.01 -12.18 14.58
CA LEU A 121 -9.01 -10.72 14.42
C LEU A 121 -10.20 -10.04 15.13
N SER A 122 -11.29 -10.76 15.32
CA SER A 122 -12.44 -10.30 16.09
C SER A 122 -12.12 -9.96 17.56
N SER A 123 -10.97 -10.39 18.07
CA SER A 123 -10.50 -9.97 19.40
C SER A 123 -9.90 -8.55 19.42
N PHE A 124 -9.62 -7.97 18.25
CA PHE A 124 -9.03 -6.64 18.09
C PHE A 124 -9.99 -5.62 17.49
N ILE A 125 -11.06 -6.07 16.85
CA ILE A 125 -12.00 -5.23 16.08
C ILE A 125 -13.41 -5.44 16.65
N GLN A 126 -14.07 -4.32 16.97
CA GLN A 126 -15.44 -4.31 17.50
C GLN A 126 -16.49 -4.07 16.41
N GLY A 127 -16.08 -3.40 15.31
CA GLY A 127 -16.94 -3.16 14.15
C GLY A 127 -17.10 -4.41 13.27
N LYS A 128 -17.77 -4.24 12.13
CA LYS A 128 -17.90 -5.30 11.12
C LYS A 128 -16.52 -5.66 10.57
N LEU A 129 -16.32 -6.92 10.29
CA LEU A 129 -15.05 -7.46 9.77
C LEU A 129 -15.30 -8.24 8.49
N GLU A 130 -14.80 -7.70 7.38
CA GLU A 130 -14.70 -8.38 6.11
C GLU A 130 -13.25 -8.82 5.88
N THR A 131 -13.06 -9.98 5.28
CA THR A 131 -11.69 -10.49 5.06
C THR A 131 -11.51 -11.07 3.67
N PHE A 132 -10.33 -10.91 3.11
CA PHE A 132 -9.92 -11.61 1.89
C PHE A 132 -8.44 -12.00 1.93
N SER A 133 -8.05 -12.97 1.10
CA SER A 133 -6.67 -13.40 0.95
C SER A 133 -6.11 -12.93 -0.37
N LEU A 134 -4.88 -12.42 -0.35
CA LEU A 134 -4.17 -12.13 -1.59
C LEU A 134 -3.74 -13.44 -2.26
N PRO A 135 -3.70 -13.50 -3.60
CA PRO A 135 -3.08 -14.63 -4.29
C PRO A 135 -1.61 -14.81 -3.87
N ALA A 136 -1.13 -16.05 -3.81
CA ALA A 136 0.20 -16.42 -3.34
C ALA A 136 1.35 -15.63 -4.03
N PHE A 137 1.19 -15.28 -5.30
CA PHE A 137 2.15 -14.43 -6.01
C PHE A 137 2.44 -13.11 -5.25
N PHE A 138 1.44 -12.51 -4.62
CA PHE A 138 1.59 -11.23 -3.92
C PHE A 138 2.17 -11.35 -2.50
N GLU A 139 2.30 -12.55 -1.94
CA GLU A 139 2.92 -12.78 -0.64
C GLU A 139 4.37 -12.29 -0.64
N THR A 140 5.08 -12.53 -1.73
CA THR A 140 6.48 -12.15 -1.89
C THR A 140 6.69 -10.71 -2.36
N VAL A 141 5.63 -10.00 -2.78
CA VAL A 141 5.73 -8.61 -3.25
C VAL A 141 5.74 -7.66 -2.07
N SER A 142 6.83 -6.95 -1.89
CA SER A 142 6.97 -5.93 -0.84
C SER A 142 7.76 -4.73 -1.33
N SER A 143 7.52 -3.58 -0.69
CA SER A 143 8.33 -2.37 -0.96
C SER A 143 9.81 -2.58 -0.66
N THR A 144 10.16 -3.46 0.28
CA THR A 144 11.54 -3.82 0.57
C THR A 144 12.16 -4.56 -0.61
N ARG A 145 11.48 -5.58 -1.13
CA ARG A 145 11.96 -6.32 -2.31
C ARG A 145 12.14 -5.41 -3.52
N ILE A 146 11.19 -4.50 -3.79
CA ILE A 146 11.31 -3.55 -4.89
C ILE A 146 12.56 -2.68 -4.73
N ARG A 147 12.78 -2.11 -3.54
CA ARG A 147 13.95 -1.27 -3.26
C ARG A 147 15.28 -2.02 -3.40
N GLU A 148 15.34 -3.24 -2.89
CA GLU A 148 16.53 -4.09 -3.00
C GLU A 148 16.78 -4.49 -4.45
N SER A 149 15.75 -4.84 -5.20
CA SER A 149 15.88 -5.16 -6.62
C SER A 149 16.40 -3.97 -7.43
N VAL A 150 15.87 -2.78 -7.20
CA VAL A 150 16.37 -1.55 -7.84
C VAL A 150 17.83 -1.28 -7.45
N ASP A 151 18.14 -1.40 -6.16
CA ASP A 151 19.51 -1.17 -5.66
C ASP A 151 20.54 -2.16 -6.23
N GLN A 152 20.10 -3.36 -6.56
CA GLN A 152 20.91 -4.42 -7.17
C GLN A 152 20.84 -4.44 -8.71
N ASN A 153 20.16 -3.48 -9.34
CA ASN A 153 19.90 -3.43 -10.78
C ASN A 153 19.14 -4.67 -11.32
N LEU A 154 18.26 -5.24 -10.49
CA LEU A 154 17.39 -6.33 -10.91
C LEU A 154 16.10 -5.79 -11.53
N ASP A 155 15.50 -6.58 -12.42
CA ASP A 155 14.23 -6.22 -13.05
C ASP A 155 13.08 -6.21 -12.05
N ILE A 156 12.26 -5.15 -12.09
CA ILE A 156 11.07 -4.96 -11.27
C ILE A 156 9.77 -4.93 -12.08
N SER A 157 9.84 -5.28 -13.38
CA SER A 157 8.68 -5.20 -14.28
C SER A 157 7.49 -6.04 -13.83
N MET A 158 7.74 -7.13 -13.10
CA MET A 158 6.71 -8.00 -12.53
C MET A 158 6.20 -7.52 -11.16
N LEU A 159 6.82 -6.51 -10.56
CA LEU A 159 6.51 -6.05 -9.20
C LEU A 159 5.75 -4.73 -9.19
N VAL A 160 5.85 -3.94 -10.25
CA VAL A 160 5.22 -2.61 -10.38
C VAL A 160 4.71 -2.37 -11.80
N ASP A 161 3.77 -1.46 -11.93
CA ASP A 161 3.29 -1.05 -13.26
C ASP A 161 4.42 -0.40 -14.09
N PRO A 162 4.38 -0.54 -15.42
CA PRO A 162 5.39 0.01 -16.31
C PRO A 162 5.67 1.50 -16.13
N VAL A 163 4.63 2.27 -15.89
CA VAL A 163 4.73 3.73 -15.70
C VAL A 163 5.44 4.06 -14.38
N VAL A 164 5.17 3.27 -13.33
CA VAL A 164 5.85 3.40 -12.03
C VAL A 164 7.31 2.96 -12.14
N GLN A 165 7.58 1.89 -12.88
CA GLN A 165 8.95 1.44 -13.15
C GLN A 165 9.77 2.53 -13.84
N SER A 166 9.23 3.12 -14.91
CA SER A 166 9.89 4.22 -15.62
C SER A 166 10.18 5.39 -14.69
N PHE A 167 9.20 5.78 -13.87
CA PHE A 167 9.37 6.87 -12.92
C PHE A 167 10.47 6.58 -11.87
N ILE A 168 10.54 5.36 -11.35
CA ILE A 168 11.57 4.95 -10.40
C ILE A 168 12.96 5.07 -11.03
N TYR A 169 13.12 4.58 -12.25
CA TYR A 169 14.43 4.59 -12.93
C TYR A 169 14.85 5.98 -13.41
N GLU A 170 13.94 6.76 -13.98
CA GLU A 170 14.21 8.11 -14.45
C GLU A 170 14.65 9.05 -13.33
N ASN A 171 14.11 8.86 -12.14
CA ASN A 171 14.42 9.67 -10.97
C ASN A 171 15.49 9.05 -10.06
N GLY A 172 16.11 7.93 -10.44
CA GLY A 172 17.14 7.26 -9.66
C GLY A 172 16.68 6.90 -8.23
N LEU A 173 15.40 6.57 -8.07
CA LEU A 173 14.83 6.30 -6.75
C LEU A 173 15.35 4.97 -6.22
N TYR A 174 15.52 4.89 -4.90
CA TYR A 174 15.92 3.69 -4.14
C TYR A 174 17.38 3.24 -4.32
N LEU A 175 18.19 3.96 -5.04
CA LEU A 175 19.64 3.68 -5.13
C LEU A 175 20.33 4.14 -3.85
N ARG A 176 21.14 3.27 -3.22
CA ARG A 176 21.91 3.60 -2.01
C ARG A 176 23.16 4.40 -2.34
N THR A 177 23.82 4.05 -3.46
CA THR A 177 25.05 4.68 -3.92
C THR A 177 24.96 4.95 -5.42
N PRO A 178 24.16 5.96 -5.86
CA PRO A 178 23.89 6.20 -7.28
C PRO A 178 25.14 6.37 -8.12
N GLU A 179 26.15 7.05 -7.58
CA GLU A 179 27.43 7.34 -8.26
C GLU A 179 28.27 6.10 -8.53
N ARG A 180 28.01 4.99 -7.86
CA ARG A 180 28.71 3.70 -8.02
C ARG A 180 27.89 2.66 -8.77
N LYS A 181 26.63 2.96 -9.09
CA LYS A 181 25.73 2.06 -9.79
C LYS A 181 25.79 2.31 -11.27
N ASN A 182 25.88 1.25 -12.05
CA ASN A 182 25.57 1.30 -13.47
C ASN A 182 24.06 1.47 -13.59
N ILE A 183 23.60 2.71 -13.60
CA ILE A 183 22.20 3.04 -13.86
C ILE A 183 21.93 2.53 -15.27
N LEU A 184 21.06 1.54 -15.38
CA LEU A 184 20.57 1.07 -16.66
C LEU A 184 19.99 2.28 -17.39
N ARG A 185 20.61 2.66 -18.48
CA ARG A 185 20.11 3.77 -19.28
C ARG A 185 18.69 3.43 -19.73
N ARG A 186 17.84 4.43 -19.80
CA ARG A 186 16.45 4.31 -20.26
C ARG A 186 16.33 3.47 -21.53
N GLU A 187 17.30 3.62 -22.43
CA GLU A 187 17.41 2.89 -23.68
C GLU A 187 17.61 1.39 -23.47
N ASP A 188 18.44 0.97 -22.53
CA ASP A 188 18.71 -0.45 -22.25
C ASP A 188 17.47 -1.17 -21.71
N LEU A 189 16.65 -0.47 -20.92
CA LEU A 189 15.40 -1.01 -20.38
C LEU A 189 14.32 -1.14 -21.45
N TYR A 190 14.24 -0.16 -22.35
CA TYR A 190 13.33 -0.19 -23.48
C TYR A 190 13.66 -1.32 -24.44
N PHE A 191 14.92 -1.48 -24.81
CA PHE A 191 15.37 -2.51 -25.74
C PHE A 191 15.27 -3.93 -25.17
N ARG A 192 15.47 -4.15 -23.88
CA ARG A 192 15.27 -5.47 -23.26
C ARG A 192 13.83 -5.93 -23.29
N ARG A 193 12.89 -4.99 -23.20
CA ARG A 193 11.44 -5.30 -23.18
C ARG A 193 10.88 -5.66 -24.55
N PHE A 194 11.49 -5.18 -25.62
CA PHE A 194 11.05 -5.38 -26.99
C PHE A 194 11.91 -6.34 -27.81
N ARG A 195 13.00 -6.87 -27.25
CA ARG A 195 13.69 -8.00 -27.87
C ARG A 195 12.83 -9.24 -27.67
N ALA A 196 12.11 -9.60 -28.72
CA ALA A 196 11.57 -10.95 -28.84
C ALA A 196 12.70 -11.96 -28.59
N PRO A 197 12.41 -13.10 -27.93
CA PRO A 197 13.41 -14.19 -27.87
C PRO A 197 13.82 -14.51 -29.30
N SER A 198 15.11 -14.50 -29.56
CA SER A 198 15.65 -14.91 -30.84
C SER A 198 15.23 -16.34 -31.11
N PRO A 199 14.87 -16.70 -32.36
CA PRO A 199 14.40 -18.01 -32.71
C PRO A 199 15.39 -19.12 -32.41
#